data_cb4cf30d5cb752b9d85e7504b05157b2
#
_entry.id   cb4cf30d5cb752b9d85e7504b05157b2
#
_cell.length_a   1.000
_cell.length_b   1.000
_cell.length_c   1.000
_cell.angle_alpha   90.00
_cell.angle_beta   90.00
_cell.angle_gamma   90.00
#
_symmetry.space_group_name_H-M   'P 1'
#
loop_
_entity.id
_entity.type
_entity.pdbx_description
1 polymer ?
#
loop_
_entity_poly.entity_id
_entity_poly.type
_entity_poly.pdbx_seq_one_letter_code
_entity_poly.pdbx_strand_id
1 'polypeptide(L)'
;ELIPGMELTVDFAGHKLHVVALGFERTLPVFQEFYRAVRESKEAGMAELIAGIREKGVDITAEKVQAMTAGKLDRYAVMRYLVSLRISEWVQPLWDEYLDPVLVKIGGCENVPAAEAFAAIHAAGGVTSLAHFHKKIGLLGMRREQQAEVIAALHQAGLDGMEGWYPSYTAEDSAFVEAMTTRLGLIRTGGTDFHGANRPGVELGTGRDNNIAVPEEALARLRAAIAEAHRRAGIFENG
;
A
#
# COMPACT_ATOMS: atom_id res chain seq x y z
N GLU A 1 -9.79 20.63 0.49
CA GLU A 1 -8.34 20.40 0.37
C GLU A 1 -8.07 18.93 0.01
N LEU A 2 -7.10 18.69 -0.87
CA LEU A 2 -6.63 17.36 -1.25
C LEU A 2 -5.15 17.26 -0.92
N ILE A 3 -4.79 16.27 -0.08
CA ILE A 3 -3.39 15.90 0.17
C ILE A 3 -3.04 14.79 -0.83
N PRO A 4 -2.05 14.99 -1.73
CA PRO A 4 -1.62 13.93 -2.63
C PRO A 4 -1.08 12.75 -1.85
N GLY A 5 -1.41 11.55 -2.29
CA GLY A 5 -0.96 10.32 -1.65
C GLY A 5 -0.78 9.17 -2.63
N MET A 6 -0.02 8.17 -2.22
CA MET A 6 0.22 6.94 -2.97
C MET A 6 0.41 5.79 -1.99
N GLU A 7 -0.23 4.65 -2.25
CA GLU A 7 0.09 3.41 -1.55
C GLU A 7 1.14 2.63 -2.32
N LEU A 8 2.17 2.20 -1.62
CA LEU A 8 3.31 1.43 -2.12
C LEU A 8 3.35 0.06 -1.46
N THR A 9 3.67 -0.98 -2.23
CA THR A 9 4.13 -2.25 -1.67
C THR A 9 5.65 -2.18 -1.51
N VAL A 10 6.13 -2.33 -0.28
CA VAL A 10 7.56 -2.30 0.03
C VAL A 10 8.03 -3.60 0.65
N ASP A 11 9.34 -3.88 0.47
CA ASP A 11 10.03 -4.99 1.10
C ASP A 11 10.80 -4.52 2.33
N PHE A 12 10.58 -5.17 3.46
CA PHE A 12 11.34 -4.92 4.68
C PHE A 12 11.54 -6.20 5.49
N ALA A 13 12.78 -6.57 5.75
CA ALA A 13 13.14 -7.75 6.57
C ALA A 13 12.41 -9.04 6.17
N GLY A 14 12.19 -9.25 4.86
CA GLY A 14 11.47 -10.42 4.32
C GLY A 14 9.95 -10.31 4.36
N HIS A 15 9.39 -9.17 4.76
CA HIS A 15 7.96 -8.90 4.76
C HIS A 15 7.57 -7.97 3.62
N LYS A 16 6.44 -8.27 2.96
CA LYS A 16 5.74 -7.33 2.08
C LYS A 16 4.80 -6.48 2.91
N LEU A 17 4.97 -5.17 2.86
CA LEU A 17 4.19 -4.22 3.63
C LEU A 17 3.56 -3.18 2.70
N HIS A 18 2.38 -2.69 3.03
CA HIS A 18 1.85 -1.50 2.40
C HIS A 18 2.21 -0.26 3.22
N VAL A 19 2.70 0.75 2.51
CA VAL A 19 3.03 2.05 3.06
C VAL A 19 2.32 3.13 2.26
N VAL A 20 1.63 4.01 2.93
CA VAL A 20 1.02 5.20 2.32
C VAL A 20 2.02 6.35 2.40
N ALA A 21 2.41 6.88 1.26
CA ALA A 21 3.14 8.14 1.13
C ALA A 21 2.14 9.30 1.02
N LEU A 22 2.35 10.39 1.76
CA LEU A 22 1.43 11.53 1.84
C LEU A 22 2.18 12.86 1.71
N GLY A 23 1.58 13.82 1.01
CA GLY A 23 2.03 15.21 0.96
C GLY A 23 3.31 15.48 0.16
N PHE A 24 3.78 14.52 -0.62
CA PHE A 24 4.97 14.66 -1.46
C PHE A 24 4.73 15.56 -2.68
N GLU A 25 5.78 16.25 -3.12
CA GLU A 25 5.74 17.03 -4.37
C GLU A 25 6.06 16.14 -5.58
N ARG A 26 5.00 15.80 -6.30
CA ARG A 26 5.05 14.84 -7.41
C ARG A 26 5.85 15.29 -8.62
N THR A 27 6.09 16.59 -8.78
CA THR A 27 6.80 17.16 -9.94
C THR A 27 8.32 17.16 -9.79
N LEU A 28 8.83 16.89 -8.59
CA LEU A 28 10.28 16.84 -8.35
C LEU A 28 10.94 15.69 -9.11
N PRO A 29 12.11 15.92 -9.72
CA PRO A 29 12.83 14.88 -10.47
C PRO A 29 13.09 13.62 -9.65
N VAL A 30 13.45 13.75 -8.37
CA VAL A 30 13.70 12.62 -7.47
C VAL A 30 12.47 11.73 -7.30
N PHE A 31 11.29 12.32 -7.20
CA PHE A 31 10.05 11.54 -7.13
C PHE A 31 9.71 10.89 -8.46
N GLN A 32 9.86 11.62 -9.57
CA GLN A 32 9.58 11.10 -10.91
C GLN A 32 10.48 9.92 -11.28
N GLU A 33 11.75 9.96 -10.90
CA GLU A 33 12.69 8.87 -11.10
C GLU A 33 12.33 7.64 -10.26
N PHE A 34 12.06 7.84 -8.98
CA PHE A 34 11.58 6.78 -8.09
C PHE A 34 10.28 6.15 -8.60
N TYR A 35 9.28 6.98 -8.96
CA TYR A 35 8.00 6.50 -9.46
C TYR A 35 8.12 5.71 -10.76
N ARG A 36 9.03 6.12 -11.65
CA ARG A 36 9.34 5.37 -12.87
C ARG A 36 9.91 3.99 -12.53
N ALA A 37 10.88 3.90 -11.62
CA ALA A 37 11.46 2.63 -11.19
C ALA A 37 10.41 1.70 -10.55
N VAL A 38 9.50 2.23 -9.71
CA VAL A 38 8.38 1.48 -9.15
C VAL A 38 7.46 0.94 -10.25
N ARG A 39 7.13 1.75 -11.24
CA ARG A 39 6.31 1.31 -12.38
C ARG A 39 6.97 0.22 -13.19
N GLU A 40 8.24 0.38 -13.52
CA GLU A 40 9.03 -0.62 -14.27
C GLU A 40 9.09 -1.96 -13.52
N SER A 41 9.33 -1.92 -12.20
CA SER A 41 9.27 -3.11 -11.33
C SER A 41 7.91 -3.79 -11.37
N LYS A 42 6.84 -3.01 -11.29
CA LYS A 42 5.46 -3.52 -11.36
C LYS A 42 5.12 -4.13 -12.71
N GLU A 43 5.51 -3.48 -13.79
CA GLU A 43 5.31 -3.97 -15.16
C GLU A 43 6.03 -5.30 -15.38
N ALA A 44 7.28 -5.42 -14.93
CA ALA A 44 8.04 -6.67 -14.96
C ALA A 44 7.35 -7.78 -14.14
N GLY A 45 6.97 -7.51 -12.90
CA GLY A 45 6.27 -8.47 -12.05
C GLY A 45 4.90 -8.89 -12.60
N MET A 46 4.17 -7.98 -13.26
CA MET A 46 2.92 -8.33 -13.95
C MET A 46 3.17 -9.23 -15.17
N ALA A 47 4.25 -9.03 -15.91
CA ALA A 47 4.63 -9.92 -17.00
C ALA A 47 4.96 -11.34 -16.49
N GLU A 48 5.69 -11.44 -15.38
CA GLU A 48 5.98 -12.72 -14.71
C GLU A 48 4.71 -13.39 -14.19
N LEU A 49 3.80 -12.64 -13.58
CA LEU A 49 2.50 -13.18 -13.13
C LEU A 49 1.70 -13.78 -14.28
N ILE A 50 1.58 -13.05 -15.39
CA ILE A 50 0.88 -13.53 -16.60
C ILE A 50 1.57 -14.78 -17.16
N ALA A 51 2.90 -14.80 -17.24
CA ALA A 51 3.67 -15.95 -17.69
C ALA A 51 3.41 -17.18 -16.81
N GLY A 52 3.46 -17.02 -15.48
CA GLY A 52 3.18 -18.11 -14.54
C GLY A 52 1.75 -18.64 -14.60
N ILE A 53 0.76 -17.77 -14.83
CA ILE A 53 -0.63 -18.20 -15.03
C ILE A 53 -0.77 -18.96 -16.38
N ARG A 54 -0.05 -18.53 -17.41
CA ARG A 54 -0.03 -19.24 -18.71
C ARG A 54 0.60 -20.62 -18.60
N GLU A 55 1.65 -20.80 -17.78
CA GLU A 55 2.23 -22.12 -17.47
C GLU A 55 1.21 -23.10 -16.88
N LYS A 56 0.15 -22.59 -16.24
CA LYS A 56 -0.98 -23.40 -15.74
C LYS A 56 -2.04 -23.72 -16.81
N GLY A 57 -1.78 -23.44 -18.09
CA GLY A 57 -2.67 -23.76 -19.20
C GLY A 57 -3.72 -22.71 -19.53
N VAL A 58 -3.67 -21.54 -18.91
CA VAL A 58 -4.62 -20.45 -19.19
C VAL A 58 -4.16 -19.65 -20.40
N ASP A 59 -5.06 -19.42 -21.37
CA ASP A 59 -4.78 -18.56 -22.53
C ASP A 59 -4.91 -17.08 -22.13
N ILE A 60 -3.83 -16.54 -21.57
CA ILE A 60 -3.76 -15.15 -21.07
C ILE A 60 -2.52 -14.44 -21.64
N THR A 61 -2.69 -13.17 -22.03
CA THR A 61 -1.61 -12.23 -22.37
C THR A 61 -1.92 -10.85 -21.79
N ALA A 62 -0.91 -9.99 -21.71
CA ALA A 62 -1.09 -8.61 -21.22
C ALA A 62 -2.10 -7.85 -22.11
N GLU A 63 -2.02 -8.02 -23.42
CA GLU A 63 -2.91 -7.36 -24.39
C GLU A 63 -4.36 -7.79 -24.20
N LYS A 64 -4.62 -9.09 -23.97
CA LYS A 64 -5.96 -9.62 -23.72
C LYS A 64 -6.57 -9.04 -22.45
N VAL A 65 -5.77 -8.94 -21.37
CA VAL A 65 -6.20 -8.34 -20.11
C VAL A 65 -6.48 -6.85 -20.28
N GLN A 66 -5.58 -6.10 -20.92
CA GLN A 66 -5.73 -4.67 -21.16
C GLN A 66 -6.92 -4.33 -22.05
N ALA A 67 -7.16 -5.13 -23.10
CA ALA A 67 -8.32 -4.94 -23.98
C ALA A 67 -9.65 -5.01 -23.23
N MET A 68 -9.73 -5.84 -22.17
CA MET A 68 -10.95 -5.96 -21.35
C MET A 68 -11.06 -4.90 -20.25
N THR A 69 -9.97 -4.23 -19.89
CA THR A 69 -9.89 -3.39 -18.69
C THR A 69 -9.57 -1.91 -18.98
N ALA A 70 -9.88 -1.44 -20.19
CA ALA A 70 -9.60 -0.07 -20.63
C ALA A 70 -8.10 0.31 -20.49
N GLY A 71 -7.22 -0.63 -20.83
CA GLY A 71 -5.76 -0.43 -20.80
C GLY A 71 -5.09 -0.63 -19.44
N LYS A 72 -5.86 -0.90 -18.40
CA LYS A 72 -5.30 -1.13 -17.08
C LYS A 72 -4.74 -2.54 -16.92
N LEU A 73 -3.52 -2.65 -16.39
CA LEU A 73 -2.87 -3.93 -16.10
C LEU A 73 -2.48 -3.97 -14.62
N ASP A 74 -3.31 -4.64 -13.82
CA ASP A 74 -3.05 -4.91 -12.42
C ASP A 74 -3.61 -6.30 -12.03
N ARG A 75 -3.35 -6.75 -10.80
CA ARG A 75 -3.81 -8.05 -10.29
C ARG A 75 -5.33 -8.22 -10.38
N TYR A 76 -6.08 -7.15 -10.14
CA TYR A 76 -7.55 -7.16 -10.27
C TYR A 76 -8.01 -7.24 -11.73
N ALA A 77 -7.26 -6.62 -12.65
CA ALA A 77 -7.50 -6.76 -14.08
C ALA A 77 -7.29 -8.21 -14.54
N VAL A 78 -6.20 -8.85 -14.10
CA VAL A 78 -5.94 -10.28 -14.33
C VAL A 78 -7.06 -11.12 -13.74
N MET A 79 -7.48 -10.86 -12.50
CA MET A 79 -8.60 -11.55 -11.87
C MET A 79 -9.89 -11.44 -12.68
N ARG A 80 -10.27 -10.23 -13.09
CA ARG A 80 -11.47 -10.01 -13.93
C ARG A 80 -11.39 -10.77 -15.25
N TYR A 81 -10.18 -10.83 -15.85
CA TYR A 81 -9.96 -11.61 -17.05
C TYR A 81 -10.20 -13.11 -16.81
N LEU A 82 -9.66 -13.68 -15.72
CA LEU A 82 -9.88 -15.08 -15.38
C LEU A 82 -11.37 -15.39 -15.13
N VAL A 83 -12.10 -14.49 -14.45
CA VAL A 83 -13.55 -14.59 -14.28
C VAL A 83 -14.26 -14.62 -15.65
N SER A 84 -13.85 -13.78 -16.60
CA SER A 84 -14.44 -13.72 -17.94
C SER A 84 -14.26 -15.02 -18.74
N LEU A 85 -13.19 -15.77 -18.46
CA LEU A 85 -12.95 -17.09 -19.04
C LEU A 85 -13.81 -18.20 -18.43
N ARG A 86 -14.60 -17.91 -17.40
CA ARG A 86 -15.48 -18.86 -16.68
C ARG A 86 -14.71 -20.08 -16.14
N ILE A 87 -13.46 -19.92 -15.74
CA ILE A 87 -12.63 -20.98 -15.16
C ILE A 87 -13.21 -21.41 -13.79
N SER A 88 -13.78 -20.46 -13.05
CA SER A 88 -14.50 -20.72 -11.78
C SER A 88 -15.71 -19.79 -11.67
N GLU A 89 -16.75 -20.26 -10.98
CA GLU A 89 -17.92 -19.45 -10.61
C GLU A 89 -17.60 -18.51 -9.43
N TRP A 90 -16.53 -18.79 -8.69
CA TRP A 90 -16.13 -18.05 -7.49
C TRP A 90 -14.77 -17.40 -7.67
N VAL A 91 -14.61 -16.22 -7.10
CA VAL A 91 -13.37 -15.43 -7.20
C VAL A 91 -12.24 -16.05 -6.36
N GLN A 92 -12.57 -16.58 -5.17
CA GLN A 92 -11.54 -17.10 -4.25
C GLN A 92 -10.69 -18.24 -4.83
N PRO A 93 -11.26 -19.27 -5.50
CA PRO A 93 -10.46 -20.29 -6.16
C PRO A 93 -9.50 -19.75 -7.22
N LEU A 94 -9.84 -18.66 -7.91
CA LEU A 94 -8.96 -18.04 -8.89
C LEU A 94 -7.74 -17.40 -8.22
N TRP A 95 -7.92 -16.79 -7.03
CA TRP A 95 -6.79 -16.33 -6.24
C TRP A 95 -5.94 -17.51 -5.76
N ASP A 96 -6.53 -18.48 -5.14
CA ASP A 96 -5.83 -19.60 -4.48
C ASP A 96 -5.07 -20.50 -5.47
N GLU A 97 -5.63 -20.72 -6.67
CA GLU A 97 -5.08 -21.65 -7.64
C GLU A 97 -4.19 -20.98 -8.70
N TYR A 98 -4.49 -19.74 -9.10
CA TYR A 98 -3.82 -19.09 -10.23
C TYR A 98 -2.94 -17.92 -9.82
N LEU A 99 -3.41 -17.00 -8.98
CA LEU A 99 -2.65 -15.79 -8.67
C LEU A 99 -1.67 -16.00 -7.50
N ASP A 100 -2.16 -16.43 -6.35
CA ASP A 100 -1.35 -16.53 -5.14
C ASP A 100 -0.12 -17.43 -5.29
N PRO A 101 -0.20 -18.65 -5.88
CA PRO A 101 0.98 -19.47 -6.05
C PRO A 101 2.05 -18.86 -6.94
N VAL A 102 1.63 -18.14 -7.99
CA VAL A 102 2.58 -17.44 -8.86
C VAL A 102 3.16 -16.23 -8.15
N LEU A 103 2.32 -15.42 -7.46
CA LEU A 103 2.78 -14.27 -6.69
C LEU A 103 3.79 -14.66 -5.59
N VAL A 104 3.58 -15.79 -4.92
CA VAL A 104 4.54 -16.32 -3.94
C VAL A 104 5.86 -16.70 -4.63
N LYS A 105 5.80 -17.39 -5.79
CA LYS A 105 6.99 -17.84 -6.55
C LYS A 105 7.85 -16.65 -7.01
N ILE A 106 7.23 -15.56 -7.48
CA ILE A 106 7.93 -14.38 -8.00
C ILE A 106 8.22 -13.31 -6.93
N GLY A 107 7.82 -13.54 -5.68
CA GLY A 107 8.00 -12.55 -4.60
C GLY A 107 7.07 -11.33 -4.68
N GLY A 108 5.97 -11.43 -5.43
CA GLY A 108 5.03 -10.32 -5.71
C GLY A 108 5.34 -9.55 -6.99
N CYS A 109 4.48 -8.61 -7.35
CA CYS A 109 4.67 -7.80 -8.57
C CYS A 109 5.47 -6.52 -8.33
N GLU A 110 5.79 -6.17 -7.10
CA GLU A 110 6.53 -4.96 -6.74
C GLU A 110 7.62 -5.35 -5.74
N ASN A 111 8.86 -4.94 -6.02
CA ASN A 111 10.03 -5.24 -5.19
C ASN A 111 10.77 -3.92 -4.90
N VAL A 112 10.21 -3.13 -3.99
CA VAL A 112 10.76 -1.82 -3.60
C VAL A 112 11.27 -1.92 -2.17
N PRO A 113 12.59 -1.79 -1.91
CA PRO A 113 13.10 -1.74 -0.55
C PRO A 113 12.49 -0.58 0.23
N ALA A 114 12.02 -0.81 1.46
CA ALA A 114 11.37 0.21 2.27
C ALA A 114 12.25 1.45 2.47
N ALA A 115 13.56 1.26 2.74
CA ALA A 115 14.49 2.36 2.95
C ALA A 115 14.63 3.26 1.71
N GLU A 116 14.64 2.68 0.51
CA GLU A 116 14.67 3.44 -0.75
C GLU A 116 13.38 4.22 -0.97
N ALA A 117 12.23 3.59 -0.71
CA ALA A 117 10.93 4.25 -0.79
C ALA A 117 10.85 5.43 0.19
N PHE A 118 11.25 5.24 1.45
CA PHE A 118 11.23 6.30 2.46
C PHE A 118 12.15 7.45 2.08
N ALA A 119 13.38 7.16 1.65
CA ALA A 119 14.33 8.18 1.22
C ALA A 119 13.80 9.02 0.04
N ALA A 120 13.21 8.38 -0.97
CA ALA A 120 12.65 9.06 -2.13
C ALA A 120 11.44 9.93 -1.77
N ILE A 121 10.54 9.43 -0.91
CA ILE A 121 9.37 10.19 -0.44
C ILE A 121 9.80 11.38 0.42
N HIS A 122 10.76 11.20 1.34
CA HIS A 122 11.30 12.30 2.15
C HIS A 122 11.99 13.36 1.30
N ALA A 123 12.81 12.93 0.30
CA ALA A 123 13.44 13.86 -0.63
C ALA A 123 12.43 14.66 -1.47
N ALA A 124 11.22 14.10 -1.64
CA ALA A 124 10.09 14.78 -2.28
C ALA A 124 9.20 15.56 -1.29
N GLY A 125 9.62 15.71 -0.02
CA GLY A 125 8.87 16.45 1.01
C GLY A 125 7.67 15.70 1.57
N GLY A 126 7.50 14.42 1.28
CA GLY A 126 6.41 13.60 1.80
C GLY A 126 6.73 12.96 3.15
N VAL A 127 5.71 12.36 3.72
CA VAL A 127 5.79 11.50 4.92
C VAL A 127 5.24 10.12 4.61
N THR A 128 5.65 9.10 5.37
CA THR A 128 5.30 7.70 5.18
C THR A 128 4.50 7.16 6.35
N SER A 129 3.51 6.32 6.08
CA SER A 129 2.65 5.71 7.11
C SER A 129 2.42 4.23 6.80
N LEU A 130 2.69 3.34 7.76
CA LEU A 130 2.41 1.91 7.62
C LEU A 130 0.89 1.69 7.56
N ALA A 131 0.43 1.12 6.46
CA ALA A 131 -0.98 0.82 6.25
C ALA A 131 -1.37 -0.50 6.90
N HIS A 132 -2.61 -0.61 7.36
CA HIS A 132 -3.31 -1.85 7.79
C HIS A 132 -2.39 -3.02 8.22
N PHE A 133 -1.47 -2.79 9.14
CA PHE A 133 -0.39 -3.70 9.55
C PHE A 133 -0.83 -5.15 9.82
N HIS A 134 -2.09 -5.37 10.21
CA HIS A 134 -2.68 -6.67 10.55
C HIS A 134 -3.10 -7.53 9.33
N LYS A 135 -2.90 -7.05 8.11
CA LYS A 135 -3.27 -7.75 6.86
C LYS A 135 -2.18 -8.70 6.37
N LYS A 136 -2.52 -9.51 5.32
CA LYS A 136 -1.62 -10.45 4.64
C LYS A 136 -0.40 -9.73 4.04
N ILE A 137 -0.62 -8.58 3.38
CA ILE A 137 0.44 -7.64 3.02
C ILE A 137 0.62 -6.70 4.21
N GLY A 138 1.38 -7.17 5.19
CA GLY A 138 1.54 -6.59 6.49
C GLY A 138 2.21 -7.59 7.42
N LEU A 139 1.81 -7.61 8.68
CA LEU A 139 2.42 -8.44 9.73
C LEU A 139 1.43 -9.48 10.29
N LEU A 140 0.45 -9.91 9.47
CA LEU A 140 -0.52 -10.94 9.84
C LEU A 140 0.19 -12.24 10.28
N GLY A 141 -0.27 -12.82 11.38
CA GLY A 141 0.25 -14.08 11.92
C GLY A 141 1.48 -13.95 12.81
N MET A 142 2.08 -12.78 12.89
CA MET A 142 3.15 -12.49 13.85
C MET A 142 2.59 -12.20 15.24
N ARG A 143 3.35 -12.58 16.29
CA ARG A 143 3.02 -12.18 17.67
C ARG A 143 3.22 -10.66 17.83
N ARG A 144 2.52 -10.04 18.76
CA ARG A 144 2.58 -8.60 19.00
C ARG A 144 3.99 -8.07 19.27
N GLU A 145 4.80 -8.84 19.99
CA GLU A 145 6.19 -8.47 20.26
C GLU A 145 7.02 -8.39 18.96
N GLN A 146 6.85 -9.37 18.08
CA GLN A 146 7.52 -9.39 16.77
C GLN A 146 7.03 -8.26 15.86
N GLN A 147 5.72 -7.99 15.84
CA GLN A 147 5.15 -6.83 15.13
C GLN A 147 5.78 -5.53 15.64
N ALA A 148 5.91 -5.39 16.96
CA ALA A 148 6.49 -4.20 17.58
C ALA A 148 7.98 -4.02 17.23
N GLU A 149 8.74 -5.11 17.13
CA GLU A 149 10.15 -5.09 16.69
C GLU A 149 10.27 -4.64 15.23
N VAL A 150 9.46 -5.20 14.33
CA VAL A 150 9.46 -4.82 12.91
C VAL A 150 9.07 -3.35 12.74
N ILE A 151 8.03 -2.88 13.43
CA ILE A 151 7.60 -1.47 13.35
C ILE A 151 8.68 -0.53 13.90
N ALA A 152 9.35 -0.90 15.00
CA ALA A 152 10.46 -0.10 15.53
C ALA A 152 11.64 -0.05 14.53
N ALA A 153 11.95 -1.15 13.86
CA ALA A 153 12.99 -1.18 12.84
C ALA A 153 12.59 -0.38 11.58
N LEU A 154 11.31 -0.42 11.17
CA LEU A 154 10.79 0.44 10.10
C LEU A 154 10.93 1.93 10.45
N HIS A 155 10.62 2.31 11.69
CA HIS A 155 10.81 3.67 12.17
C HIS A 155 12.28 4.11 12.09
N GLN A 156 13.21 3.25 12.50
CA GLN A 156 14.64 3.51 12.35
C GLN A 156 15.07 3.64 10.86
N ALA A 157 14.38 2.97 9.95
CA ALA A 157 14.59 3.08 8.52
C ALA A 157 13.91 4.30 7.88
N GLY A 158 13.10 5.06 8.62
CA GLY A 158 12.47 6.30 8.16
C GLY A 158 10.94 6.29 8.11
N LEU A 159 10.25 5.31 8.69
CA LEU A 159 8.79 5.35 8.79
C LEU A 159 8.35 6.49 9.75
N ASP A 160 7.44 7.35 9.28
CA ASP A 160 6.96 8.52 10.04
C ASP A 160 5.66 8.24 10.80
N GLY A 161 4.86 7.29 10.36
CA GLY A 161 3.53 7.07 10.92
C GLY A 161 2.96 5.67 10.74
N MET A 162 1.77 5.47 11.31
CA MET A 162 0.95 4.27 11.15
C MET A 162 -0.52 4.64 10.97
N GLU A 163 -1.27 3.83 10.21
CA GLU A 163 -2.74 3.92 10.23
C GLU A 163 -3.26 3.55 11.63
N GLY A 164 -3.91 4.50 12.28
CA GLY A 164 -4.50 4.35 13.60
C GLY A 164 -6.01 4.11 13.56
N TRP A 165 -6.64 4.44 12.44
CA TRP A 165 -8.07 4.23 12.20
C TRP A 165 -8.24 3.46 10.90
N TYR A 166 -8.75 2.23 11.01
CA TYR A 166 -8.95 1.34 9.87
C TYR A 166 -10.18 0.43 10.08
N PRO A 167 -11.01 0.16 9.03
CA PRO A 167 -12.33 -0.47 9.18
C PRO A 167 -12.36 -1.85 9.82
N SER A 168 -11.29 -2.62 9.75
CA SER A 168 -11.24 -3.97 10.33
C SER A 168 -10.29 -4.10 11.53
N TYR A 169 -9.90 -2.99 12.15
CA TYR A 169 -9.16 -3.06 13.41
C TYR A 169 -10.07 -3.53 14.54
N THR A 170 -9.57 -4.47 15.32
CA THR A 170 -10.13 -4.81 16.61
C THR A 170 -9.76 -3.74 17.66
N ALA A 171 -10.38 -3.79 18.82
CA ALA A 171 -9.99 -2.93 19.93
C ALA A 171 -8.52 -3.15 20.35
N GLU A 172 -8.04 -4.41 20.26
CA GLU A 172 -6.64 -4.77 20.51
C GLU A 172 -5.68 -4.19 19.46
N ASP A 173 -6.06 -4.20 18.18
CA ASP A 173 -5.27 -3.58 17.10
C ASP A 173 -5.14 -2.08 17.33
N SER A 174 -6.26 -1.43 17.66
CA SER A 174 -6.30 0.02 17.92
C SER A 174 -5.43 0.39 19.13
N ALA A 175 -5.53 -0.36 20.23
CA ALA A 175 -4.70 -0.15 21.42
C ALA A 175 -3.21 -0.39 21.13
N PHE A 176 -2.89 -1.40 20.34
CA PHE A 176 -1.52 -1.68 19.91
C PHE A 176 -0.94 -0.53 19.08
N VAL A 177 -1.68 -0.02 18.08
CA VAL A 177 -1.23 1.12 17.27
C VAL A 177 -1.04 2.36 18.13
N GLU A 178 -1.95 2.64 19.06
CA GLU A 178 -1.83 3.77 19.98
C GLU A 178 -0.56 3.67 20.85
N ALA A 179 -0.28 2.50 21.40
CA ALA A 179 0.91 2.24 22.18
C ALA A 179 2.20 2.41 21.34
N MET A 180 2.20 1.88 20.11
CA MET A 180 3.35 1.98 19.22
C MET A 180 3.62 3.40 18.77
N THR A 181 2.59 4.12 18.33
CA THR A 181 2.74 5.51 17.87
C THR A 181 3.16 6.44 19.01
N THR A 182 2.63 6.24 20.22
CA THR A 182 3.05 6.98 21.41
C THR A 182 4.51 6.70 21.77
N ARG A 183 4.90 5.42 21.80
CA ARG A 183 6.25 5.00 22.19
C ARG A 183 7.33 5.50 21.22
N LEU A 184 7.03 5.47 19.91
CA LEU A 184 7.98 5.81 18.86
C LEU A 184 7.87 7.25 18.35
N GLY A 185 6.88 8.01 18.81
CA GLY A 185 6.62 9.37 18.31
C GLY A 185 6.09 9.41 16.87
N LEU A 186 5.46 8.32 16.40
CA LEU A 186 4.90 8.22 15.06
C LEU A 186 3.59 9.00 14.95
N ILE A 187 3.34 9.59 13.79
CA ILE A 187 2.02 10.17 13.48
C ILE A 187 0.98 9.06 13.29
N ARG A 188 -0.27 9.35 13.69
CA ARG A 188 -1.40 8.45 13.41
C ARG A 188 -2.18 8.99 12.24
N THR A 189 -2.26 8.20 11.17
CA THR A 189 -3.11 8.48 10.01
C THR A 189 -4.38 7.65 10.07
N GLY A 190 -5.30 7.85 9.15
CA GLY A 190 -6.50 7.02 9.04
C GLY A 190 -6.83 6.77 7.57
N GLY A 191 -7.38 5.61 7.30
CA GLY A 191 -7.74 5.20 5.96
C GLY A 191 -8.85 4.15 5.95
N THR A 192 -9.64 4.12 4.89
CA THR A 192 -10.69 3.12 4.69
C THR A 192 -10.28 2.04 3.72
N ASP A 193 -9.16 2.21 3.03
CA ASP A 193 -8.71 1.33 1.96
C ASP A 193 -9.83 1.12 0.92
N PHE A 194 -10.45 2.25 0.55
CA PHE A 194 -11.56 2.28 -0.41
C PHE A 194 -11.09 1.93 -1.82
N HIS A 195 -11.75 0.95 -2.45
CA HIS A 195 -11.42 0.47 -3.79
C HIS A 195 -12.65 0.48 -4.73
N GLY A 196 -13.65 1.30 -4.45
CA GLY A 196 -14.87 1.36 -5.23
C GLY A 196 -15.54 0.00 -5.35
N ALA A 197 -15.99 -0.35 -6.55
CA ALA A 197 -16.68 -1.61 -6.82
C ALA A 197 -15.80 -2.88 -6.60
N ASN A 198 -14.49 -2.76 -6.54
CA ASN A 198 -13.60 -3.88 -6.25
C ASN A 198 -13.62 -4.31 -4.77
N ARG A 199 -14.16 -3.44 -3.88
CA ARG A 199 -14.29 -3.71 -2.45
C ARG A 199 -15.62 -3.21 -1.91
N PRO A 200 -16.72 -3.91 -2.24
CA PRO A 200 -18.05 -3.48 -1.83
C PRO A 200 -18.19 -3.45 -0.29
N GLY A 201 -19.01 -2.54 0.20
CA GLY A 201 -19.28 -2.38 1.63
C GLY A 201 -18.18 -1.64 2.41
N VAL A 202 -17.24 -1.00 1.71
CA VAL A 202 -16.30 -0.05 2.30
C VAL A 202 -16.56 1.32 1.68
N GLU A 203 -16.94 2.29 2.50
CA GLU A 203 -17.23 3.66 2.06
C GLU A 203 -16.02 4.58 2.27
N LEU A 204 -15.87 5.55 1.36
CA LEU A 204 -14.81 6.54 1.43
C LEU A 204 -14.98 7.41 2.69
N GLY A 205 -13.96 7.45 3.53
CA GLY A 205 -13.92 8.29 4.73
C GLY A 205 -14.63 7.73 5.96
N THR A 206 -15.63 6.84 5.79
CA THR A 206 -16.44 6.33 6.91
C THR A 206 -16.29 4.83 7.19
N GLY A 207 -15.63 4.09 6.28
CA GLY A 207 -15.32 2.68 6.49
C GLY A 207 -16.49 1.73 6.21
N ARG A 208 -16.73 0.77 7.10
CA ARG A 208 -17.86 -0.16 7.05
C ARG A 208 -18.91 0.26 8.05
N ASP A 209 -20.15 0.44 7.59
CA ASP A 209 -21.26 0.83 8.45
C ASP A 209 -20.94 2.07 9.35
N ASN A 210 -20.18 3.03 8.78
CA ASN A 210 -19.72 4.24 9.48
C ASN A 210 -18.85 3.96 10.73
N ASN A 211 -18.06 2.91 10.70
CA ASN A 211 -17.24 2.50 11.86
C ASN A 211 -15.91 3.23 12.00
N ILE A 212 -15.63 4.21 11.12
CA ILE A 212 -14.44 5.07 11.21
C ILE A 212 -14.85 6.52 11.40
N ALA A 213 -14.21 7.18 12.37
CA ALA A 213 -14.21 8.62 12.54
C ALA A 213 -12.76 9.04 12.88
N VAL A 214 -12.05 9.58 11.89
CA VAL A 214 -10.71 10.12 12.09
C VAL A 214 -10.82 11.51 12.71
N PRO A 215 -10.23 11.77 13.90
CA PRO A 215 -10.35 13.08 14.53
C PRO A 215 -9.55 14.16 13.78
N GLU A 216 -10.00 15.41 13.83
CA GLU A 216 -9.35 16.54 13.17
C GLU A 216 -7.91 16.77 13.63
N GLU A 217 -7.58 16.41 14.86
CA GLU A 217 -6.22 16.48 15.39
C GLU A 217 -5.25 15.58 14.63
N ALA A 218 -5.72 14.45 14.09
CA ALA A 218 -4.89 13.59 13.24
C ALA A 218 -4.51 14.31 11.95
N LEU A 219 -5.46 15.01 11.32
CA LEU A 219 -5.20 15.84 10.14
C LEU A 219 -4.24 17.00 10.47
N ALA A 220 -4.44 17.68 11.59
CA ALA A 220 -3.56 18.77 12.02
C ALA A 220 -2.11 18.28 12.22
N ARG A 221 -1.93 17.12 12.84
CA ARG A 221 -0.60 16.50 13.03
C ARG A 221 0.02 16.08 11.69
N LEU A 222 -0.76 15.50 10.79
CA LEU A 222 -0.29 15.13 9.45
C LEU A 222 0.18 16.37 8.67
N ARG A 223 -0.59 17.45 8.67
CA ARG A 223 -0.21 18.73 8.03
C ARG A 223 1.08 19.30 8.61
N ALA A 224 1.23 19.29 9.92
CA ALA A 224 2.46 19.73 10.58
C ALA A 224 3.68 18.89 10.17
N ALA A 225 3.51 17.57 10.07
CA ALA A 225 4.56 16.66 9.63
C ALA A 225 4.94 16.90 8.14
N ILE A 226 3.96 17.08 7.27
CA ILE A 226 4.18 17.41 5.84
C ILE A 226 4.91 18.77 5.72
N ALA A 227 4.47 19.79 6.43
CA ALA A 227 5.12 21.10 6.42
C ALA A 227 6.59 21.03 6.88
N GLU A 228 6.88 20.19 7.88
CA GLU A 228 8.25 19.94 8.32
C GLU A 228 9.06 19.17 7.25
N ALA A 229 8.46 18.17 6.62
CA ALA A 229 9.10 17.40 5.54
C ALA A 229 9.41 18.32 4.34
N HIS A 230 8.51 19.22 3.96
CA HIS A 230 8.74 20.23 2.92
C HIS A 230 9.94 21.14 3.27
N ARG A 231 10.00 21.64 4.51
CA ARG A 231 11.14 22.47 4.95
C ARG A 231 12.47 21.71 4.84
N ARG A 232 12.52 20.45 5.26
CA ARG A 232 13.72 19.61 5.15
C ARG A 232 14.13 19.34 3.71
N ALA A 233 13.17 19.16 2.82
CA ALA A 233 13.40 18.97 1.39
C ALA A 233 13.69 20.28 0.64
N GLY A 234 13.66 21.44 1.29
CA GLY A 234 13.84 22.74 0.64
C GLY A 234 12.71 23.15 -0.28
N ILE A 235 11.52 22.60 -0.05
CA ILE A 235 10.31 22.93 -0.81
C ILE A 235 9.63 24.09 -0.08
N PHE A 236 9.63 25.24 -0.72
CA PHE A 236 8.96 26.43 -0.19
C PHE A 236 7.66 26.65 -0.95
N GLU A 237 6.56 26.81 -0.22
CA GLU A 237 5.32 27.26 -0.84
C GLU A 237 5.57 28.63 -1.48
N ASN A 238 5.46 28.69 -2.82
CA ASN A 238 5.37 29.97 -3.50
C ASN A 238 4.04 30.60 -3.10
N GLY A 239 4.08 31.63 -2.25
CA GLY A 239 2.93 32.37 -1.75
C GLY A 239 2.08 33.03 -2.82
#